data_2a72bd3fc145f056ed5afc8a9ab2d74b
#
_entry.id   2a72bd3fc145f056ed5afc8a9ab2d74b
#
_cell.length_a   1.000
_cell.length_b   1.000
_cell.length_c   1.000
_cell.angle_alpha   90.00
_cell.angle_beta   90.00
_cell.angle_gamma   90.00
#
_symmetry.space_group_name_H-M   'P 1'
#
loop_
_entity.id
_entity.type
_entity.pdbx_description
1 polymer ?
#
loop_
_entity_poly.entity_id
_entity_poly.type
_entity_poly.pdbx_seq_one_letter_code
_entity_poly.pdbx_strand_id
1 'polypeptide(L)'
;IGITNGGTGYTEAPNVVIAAAPAGGVNATAVATVTTGSGGVASVTVTAGGTGYTALPTVSFSAPTTAGGITAQAVTSITGGIVTSVTVTNPGSGYLTPPSVSFSGSGGATANAVLTTGQVNSITLTNAGAGYTSPPSVTITGGGGTNANAISSLITFATGTVSILVTSGGAGYTSAPTVVIGNGSGWTTQAAGTAILSGGSVSQVIMTNPGNGYTNSSNVVVSFTGSATTPATAIAILNSQPIVDVATFSGRTWIAQGRTVYYSASTSPFDFTSVSAGSLTLTDETLHGNITAMYSANNFLYIFGDDSINVFSDVRVTSTGATLFTNTNVSASVGTKRTYAIFPYFRSLLFMNDYGIYALVGSTTSKISDPLDGIFPYIDFTQPVTGGQVLLNNILCAAFNFYVNSSFPLGPAPSRFIQAVFFEKKWFITSQGNGINYVTSVPVGGVINLYGVATTVLYRLYNNPTANVASYIQTSLDPMGDSIRTKQALKFGIEATVANAATFVVTVDSESGSSPPYTLSNSVIWVNRSGATIPWINNSSVVIDWTTQSGYFLYKTDAQQYGKYLGLTQTSNSAGFVVNTYEFEHELRVRF
;
A
#
# COMPACT_ATOMS: atom_id res chain seq x y z
N ILE A 1 -12.90 -6.86 -17.23
CA ILE A 1 -13.23 -7.38 -18.58
C ILE A 1 -14.61 -8.03 -18.49
N GLY A 2 -15.54 -7.59 -19.34
CA GLY A 2 -16.88 -8.16 -19.44
C GLY A 2 -17.00 -9.02 -20.70
N ILE A 3 -17.55 -10.23 -20.55
CA ILE A 3 -17.88 -11.09 -21.69
C ILE A 3 -19.17 -10.58 -22.30
N THR A 4 -19.13 -10.18 -23.56
CA THR A 4 -20.34 -9.76 -24.31
C THR A 4 -21.00 -10.92 -25.02
N ASN A 5 -20.22 -11.95 -25.38
CA ASN A 5 -20.69 -13.20 -25.93
C ASN A 5 -19.72 -14.32 -25.51
N GLY A 6 -20.21 -15.38 -24.87
CA GLY A 6 -19.39 -16.54 -24.48
C GLY A 6 -18.95 -17.41 -25.64
N GLY A 7 -19.51 -17.22 -26.84
CA GLY A 7 -19.27 -18.06 -28.00
C GLY A 7 -19.83 -19.48 -27.83
N THR A 8 -19.39 -20.39 -28.67
CA THR A 8 -19.81 -21.81 -28.66
C THR A 8 -18.68 -22.71 -29.14
N GLY A 9 -18.77 -23.99 -28.82
CA GLY A 9 -17.83 -24.99 -29.33
C GLY A 9 -16.51 -25.13 -28.59
N TYR A 10 -16.32 -24.41 -27.48
CA TYR A 10 -15.08 -24.49 -26.72
C TYR A 10 -14.95 -25.83 -26.00
N THR A 11 -13.80 -26.45 -26.17
CA THR A 11 -13.44 -27.73 -25.53
C THR A 11 -12.38 -27.51 -24.42
N GLU A 12 -11.66 -26.41 -24.49
CA GLU A 12 -10.73 -25.95 -23.44
C GLU A 12 -10.75 -24.43 -23.32
N ALA A 13 -10.09 -23.91 -22.27
CA ALA A 13 -9.98 -22.46 -22.05
C ALA A 13 -9.19 -21.78 -23.19
N PRO A 14 -9.79 -20.80 -23.90
CA PRO A 14 -9.11 -20.06 -24.94
C PRO A 14 -8.07 -19.10 -24.36
N ASN A 15 -7.11 -18.72 -25.19
CA ASN A 15 -6.15 -17.68 -24.86
C ASN A 15 -6.83 -16.29 -24.94
N VAL A 16 -6.63 -15.47 -23.90
CA VAL A 16 -7.12 -14.10 -23.85
C VAL A 16 -5.95 -13.16 -24.13
N VAL A 17 -6.01 -12.46 -25.25
CA VAL A 17 -5.00 -11.47 -25.67
C VAL A 17 -5.57 -10.08 -25.46
N ILE A 18 -4.92 -9.29 -24.60
CA ILE A 18 -5.25 -7.90 -24.35
C ILE A 18 -4.23 -7.04 -25.11
N ALA A 19 -4.70 -6.04 -25.85
CA ALA A 19 -3.80 -5.14 -26.59
C ALA A 19 -2.73 -4.53 -25.66
N ALA A 20 -1.53 -4.38 -26.19
CA ALA A 20 -0.40 -3.88 -25.41
C ALA A 20 -0.65 -2.46 -24.87
N ALA A 21 -0.11 -2.17 -23.70
CA ALA A 21 -0.10 -0.83 -23.15
C ALA A 21 0.76 0.10 -23.99
N PRO A 22 0.47 1.42 -24.01
CA PRO A 22 1.35 2.43 -24.62
C PRO A 22 2.78 2.36 -24.06
N ALA A 23 3.71 2.96 -24.78
CA ALA A 23 5.13 3.00 -24.42
C ALA A 23 5.33 3.49 -22.97
N GLY A 24 6.05 2.72 -22.16
CA GLY A 24 6.24 2.96 -20.72
C GLY A 24 5.15 2.36 -19.82
N GLY A 25 4.10 1.78 -20.38
CA GLY A 25 3.06 1.08 -19.63
C GLY A 25 3.39 -0.39 -19.36
N VAL A 26 2.56 -1.04 -18.56
CA VAL A 26 2.62 -2.47 -18.22
C VAL A 26 1.42 -3.17 -18.87
N ASN A 27 1.67 -4.28 -19.58
CA ASN A 27 0.60 -5.04 -20.23
C ASN A 27 -0.33 -5.73 -19.24
N ALA A 28 -1.64 -5.65 -19.52
CA ALA A 28 -2.63 -6.42 -18.79
C ALA A 28 -2.60 -7.89 -19.26
N THR A 29 -2.90 -8.82 -18.36
CA THR A 29 -3.03 -10.25 -18.64
C THR A 29 -4.30 -10.81 -18.01
N ALA A 30 -4.89 -11.82 -18.66
CA ALA A 30 -6.10 -12.46 -18.16
C ALA A 30 -6.14 -13.94 -18.58
N VAL A 31 -6.95 -14.72 -17.86
CA VAL A 31 -7.24 -16.12 -18.17
C VAL A 31 -8.75 -16.31 -18.34
N ALA A 32 -9.14 -17.14 -19.29
CA ALA A 32 -10.54 -17.53 -19.50
C ALA A 32 -10.85 -18.85 -18.80
N THR A 33 -12.10 -19.04 -18.41
CA THR A 33 -12.65 -20.35 -18.04
C THR A 33 -13.80 -20.71 -18.99
N VAL A 34 -13.96 -21.99 -19.25
CA VAL A 34 -15.08 -22.49 -20.03
C VAL A 34 -16.06 -23.25 -19.14
N THR A 35 -17.26 -23.53 -19.67
CA THR A 35 -18.29 -24.29 -18.98
C THR A 35 -17.73 -25.64 -18.53
N THR A 36 -18.04 -26.06 -17.31
CA THR A 36 -17.56 -27.32 -16.72
C THR A 36 -17.92 -28.53 -17.60
N GLY A 37 -16.96 -29.43 -17.78
CA GLY A 37 -17.13 -30.65 -18.59
C GLY A 37 -16.81 -30.50 -20.08
N SER A 38 -16.48 -29.29 -20.56
CA SER A 38 -16.00 -29.12 -21.95
C SER A 38 -14.70 -29.89 -22.19
N GLY A 39 -14.57 -30.45 -23.39
CA GLY A 39 -13.40 -31.28 -23.78
C GLY A 39 -13.43 -32.72 -23.28
N GLY A 40 -14.55 -33.19 -22.77
CA GLY A 40 -14.81 -34.62 -22.54
C GLY A 40 -15.65 -35.25 -23.67
N VAL A 41 -15.64 -36.58 -23.79
CA VAL A 41 -16.47 -37.32 -24.75
C VAL A 41 -17.92 -37.38 -24.24
N ALA A 42 -18.83 -36.69 -24.92
CA ALA A 42 -20.27 -36.66 -24.57
C ALA A 42 -20.98 -37.97 -24.94
N SER A 43 -20.68 -38.48 -26.13
CA SER A 43 -21.29 -39.70 -26.66
C SER A 43 -20.42 -40.33 -27.74
N VAL A 44 -20.72 -41.60 -28.05
CA VAL A 44 -20.09 -42.33 -29.13
C VAL A 44 -21.20 -42.93 -30.02
N THR A 45 -21.20 -42.54 -31.29
CA THR A 45 -22.16 -43.07 -32.28
C THR A 45 -21.50 -44.17 -33.06
N VAL A 46 -22.07 -45.38 -32.99
CA VAL A 46 -21.63 -46.53 -33.81
C VAL A 46 -22.02 -46.27 -35.26
N THR A 47 -21.03 -46.21 -36.14
CA THR A 47 -21.26 -46.01 -37.61
C THR A 47 -21.35 -47.30 -38.37
N ALA A 48 -20.66 -48.32 -37.89
CA ALA A 48 -20.85 -49.73 -38.38
C ALA A 48 -20.62 -50.69 -37.21
N GLY A 49 -21.57 -51.55 -36.94
CA GLY A 49 -21.50 -52.49 -35.81
C GLY A 49 -20.52 -53.64 -35.97
N GLY A 50 -20.02 -53.88 -37.21
CA GLY A 50 -19.18 -55.02 -37.53
C GLY A 50 -19.96 -56.31 -37.42
N THR A 51 -19.31 -57.47 -37.49
CA THR A 51 -19.93 -58.77 -37.35
C THR A 51 -18.98 -59.78 -36.70
N GLY A 52 -19.55 -60.89 -36.16
CA GLY A 52 -18.73 -61.99 -35.64
C GLY A 52 -18.14 -61.77 -34.24
N TYR A 53 -18.62 -60.81 -33.45
CA TYR A 53 -18.21 -60.65 -32.07
C TYR A 53 -18.83 -61.71 -31.17
N THR A 54 -18.00 -62.56 -30.57
CA THR A 54 -18.41 -63.59 -29.61
C THR A 54 -18.35 -63.12 -28.14
N ALA A 55 -17.68 -62.01 -27.87
CA ALA A 55 -17.60 -61.35 -26.58
C ALA A 55 -17.62 -59.83 -26.78
N LEU A 56 -17.94 -59.10 -25.72
CA LEU A 56 -17.94 -57.63 -25.74
C LEU A 56 -16.54 -57.11 -26.13
N PRO A 57 -16.35 -56.36 -27.23
CA PRO A 57 -15.08 -55.75 -27.57
C PRO A 57 -14.76 -54.61 -26.61
N THR A 58 -13.49 -54.49 -26.24
CA THR A 58 -13.04 -53.33 -25.52
C THR A 58 -12.97 -52.11 -26.44
N VAL A 59 -13.41 -50.96 -25.94
CA VAL A 59 -13.33 -49.68 -26.64
C VAL A 59 -12.10 -48.95 -26.18
N SER A 60 -11.31 -48.43 -27.12
CA SER A 60 -10.15 -47.60 -26.84
C SER A 60 -10.29 -46.25 -27.56
N PHE A 61 -9.96 -45.19 -26.87
CA PHE A 61 -9.90 -43.84 -27.42
C PHE A 61 -8.44 -43.40 -27.59
N SER A 62 -8.15 -42.62 -28.63
CA SER A 62 -6.86 -41.96 -28.72
C SER A 62 -6.66 -41.04 -27.52
N ALA A 63 -5.41 -40.82 -27.12
CA ALA A 63 -5.09 -39.92 -26.00
C ALA A 63 -5.54 -38.48 -26.31
N PRO A 64 -5.95 -37.70 -25.26
CA PRO A 64 -6.25 -36.29 -25.43
C PRO A 64 -5.00 -35.49 -25.85
N THR A 65 -5.22 -34.42 -26.59
CA THR A 65 -4.14 -33.56 -27.13
C THR A 65 -3.58 -32.58 -26.13
N THR A 66 -4.35 -32.23 -25.09
CA THR A 66 -3.92 -31.31 -24.03
C THR A 66 -3.07 -32.05 -22.99
N ALA A 67 -1.93 -31.49 -22.63
CA ALA A 67 -1.05 -32.05 -21.60
C ALA A 67 -1.79 -32.21 -20.27
N GLY A 68 -1.73 -33.38 -19.64
CA GLY A 68 -2.45 -33.69 -18.40
C GLY A 68 -3.93 -34.07 -18.61
N GLY A 69 -4.39 -34.19 -19.85
CA GLY A 69 -5.73 -34.68 -20.17
C GLY A 69 -5.93 -36.13 -19.75
N ILE A 70 -7.18 -36.50 -19.50
CA ILE A 70 -7.59 -37.87 -19.08
C ILE A 70 -8.25 -38.56 -20.25
N THR A 71 -7.80 -39.77 -20.61
CA THR A 71 -8.39 -40.56 -21.69
C THR A 71 -9.80 -41.04 -21.31
N ALA A 72 -10.74 -40.90 -22.24
CA ALA A 72 -12.12 -41.37 -22.07
C ALA A 72 -12.19 -42.89 -21.94
N GLN A 73 -13.24 -43.40 -21.29
CA GLN A 73 -13.53 -44.83 -21.16
C GLN A 73 -14.99 -45.10 -21.51
N ALA A 74 -15.23 -46.22 -22.12
CA ALA A 74 -16.56 -46.65 -22.49
C ALA A 74 -16.69 -48.18 -22.49
N VAL A 75 -17.92 -48.66 -22.48
CA VAL A 75 -18.28 -50.09 -22.62
C VAL A 75 -19.18 -50.27 -23.82
N THR A 76 -19.08 -51.45 -24.43
CA THR A 76 -19.91 -51.82 -25.57
C THR A 76 -21.11 -52.72 -25.19
N SER A 77 -22.15 -52.72 -26.03
CA SER A 77 -23.18 -53.69 -26.03
C SER A 77 -23.21 -54.40 -27.41
N ILE A 78 -23.40 -55.70 -27.42
CA ILE A 78 -23.54 -56.50 -28.68
C ILE A 78 -24.88 -57.25 -28.72
N THR A 79 -25.44 -57.39 -29.91
CA THR A 79 -26.61 -58.22 -30.18
C THR A 79 -26.35 -58.95 -31.44
N GLY A 80 -26.49 -60.31 -31.40
CA GLY A 80 -26.26 -61.16 -32.58
C GLY A 80 -24.84 -61.07 -33.17
N GLY A 81 -23.81 -60.76 -32.32
CA GLY A 81 -22.41 -60.60 -32.77
C GLY A 81 -22.12 -59.31 -33.46
N ILE A 82 -22.98 -58.29 -33.28
CA ILE A 82 -22.85 -56.93 -33.83
C ILE A 82 -22.80 -55.94 -32.67
N VAL A 83 -21.89 -54.92 -32.68
CA VAL A 83 -21.86 -53.81 -31.70
C VAL A 83 -23.06 -52.93 -31.99
N THR A 84 -23.95 -52.77 -30.99
CA THR A 84 -25.20 -52.03 -31.13
C THR A 84 -25.10 -50.64 -30.44
N SER A 85 -24.28 -50.52 -29.38
CA SER A 85 -24.07 -49.24 -28.69
C SER A 85 -22.74 -49.22 -27.97
N VAL A 86 -22.31 -48.00 -27.71
CA VAL A 86 -21.15 -47.67 -26.86
C VAL A 86 -21.63 -46.69 -25.79
N THR A 87 -21.48 -47.06 -24.52
CA THR A 87 -21.83 -46.21 -23.38
C THR A 87 -20.57 -45.63 -22.76
N VAL A 88 -20.43 -44.30 -22.75
CA VAL A 88 -19.30 -43.60 -22.11
C VAL A 88 -19.43 -43.73 -20.60
N THR A 89 -18.43 -44.33 -19.96
CA THR A 89 -18.37 -44.50 -18.50
C THR A 89 -17.53 -43.44 -17.81
N ASN A 90 -16.52 -42.92 -18.52
CA ASN A 90 -15.75 -41.75 -18.11
C ASN A 90 -15.54 -40.86 -19.34
N PRO A 91 -16.03 -39.60 -19.35
CA PRO A 91 -15.89 -38.73 -20.51
C PRO A 91 -14.43 -38.31 -20.78
N GLY A 92 -13.51 -38.49 -19.81
CA GLY A 92 -12.17 -37.96 -19.93
C GLY A 92 -12.15 -36.43 -19.91
N SER A 93 -11.02 -35.84 -20.32
CA SER A 93 -10.84 -34.38 -20.42
C SER A 93 -9.67 -34.04 -21.34
N GLY A 94 -9.63 -32.78 -21.84
CA GLY A 94 -8.51 -32.29 -22.63
C GLY A 94 -8.53 -32.72 -24.10
N TYR A 95 -9.67 -33.13 -24.64
CA TYR A 95 -9.84 -33.35 -26.07
C TYR A 95 -10.19 -32.01 -26.77
N LEU A 96 -9.35 -31.59 -27.71
CA LEU A 96 -9.63 -30.44 -28.58
C LEU A 96 -10.44 -30.84 -29.81
N THR A 97 -10.23 -32.08 -30.28
CA THR A 97 -10.94 -32.70 -31.39
C THR A 97 -11.44 -34.07 -30.96
N PRO A 98 -12.53 -34.58 -31.57
CA PRO A 98 -13.04 -35.92 -31.25
C PRO A 98 -11.94 -36.98 -31.37
N PRO A 99 -11.72 -37.79 -30.30
CA PRO A 99 -10.74 -38.89 -30.38
C PRO A 99 -11.17 -39.97 -31.37
N SER A 100 -10.20 -40.62 -31.97
CA SER A 100 -10.47 -41.84 -32.71
C SER A 100 -10.93 -42.96 -31.77
N VAL A 101 -11.94 -43.72 -32.20
CA VAL A 101 -12.53 -44.84 -31.46
C VAL A 101 -12.13 -46.14 -32.15
N SER A 102 -11.59 -47.08 -31.40
CA SER A 102 -11.23 -48.40 -31.90
C SER A 102 -11.83 -49.50 -31.02
N PHE A 103 -12.12 -50.64 -31.63
CA PHE A 103 -12.68 -51.81 -30.97
C PHE A 103 -11.70 -53.00 -31.08
N SER A 104 -11.55 -53.73 -29.97
CA SER A 104 -10.76 -54.97 -29.99
C SER A 104 -11.45 -56.07 -30.76
N GLY A 105 -10.69 -57.02 -31.37
CA GLY A 105 -11.19 -58.13 -32.14
C GLY A 105 -11.32 -57.85 -33.66
N SER A 106 -11.67 -58.85 -34.45
CA SER A 106 -11.66 -58.82 -35.92
C SER A 106 -13.00 -58.44 -36.55
N GLY A 107 -14.00 -58.05 -35.76
CA GLY A 107 -15.38 -57.83 -36.23
C GLY A 107 -15.60 -56.54 -37.04
N GLY A 108 -14.62 -55.60 -37.08
CA GLY A 108 -14.64 -54.44 -37.96
C GLY A 108 -15.64 -53.35 -37.57
N ALA A 109 -16.04 -53.24 -36.32
CA ALA A 109 -16.87 -52.12 -35.82
C ALA A 109 -16.16 -50.78 -35.96
N THR A 110 -16.93 -49.74 -36.29
CA THR A 110 -16.46 -48.33 -36.35
C THR A 110 -17.45 -47.45 -35.63
N ALA A 111 -16.89 -46.33 -35.02
CA ALA A 111 -17.70 -45.35 -34.31
C ALA A 111 -17.04 -43.98 -34.33
N ASN A 112 -17.85 -42.95 -34.16
CA ASN A 112 -17.41 -41.56 -33.99
C ASN A 112 -17.71 -41.06 -32.57
N ALA A 113 -16.73 -40.45 -31.95
CA ALA A 113 -16.91 -39.74 -30.68
C ALA A 113 -17.43 -38.31 -30.92
N VAL A 114 -18.27 -37.82 -30.01
CA VAL A 114 -18.77 -36.45 -29.96
C VAL A 114 -18.31 -35.84 -28.66
N LEU A 115 -17.74 -34.65 -28.71
CA LEU A 115 -17.26 -33.94 -27.51
C LEU A 115 -18.34 -33.09 -26.84
N THR A 116 -18.26 -32.98 -25.55
CA THR A 116 -18.97 -31.94 -24.81
C THR A 116 -18.28 -30.59 -25.08
N THR A 117 -19.02 -29.64 -25.63
CA THR A 117 -18.54 -28.31 -25.93
C THR A 117 -19.24 -27.29 -25.02
N GLY A 118 -18.56 -26.22 -24.70
CA GLY A 118 -19.08 -25.17 -23.86
C GLY A 118 -18.90 -23.79 -24.46
N GLN A 119 -19.03 -22.81 -23.62
CA GLN A 119 -18.82 -21.38 -23.89
C GLN A 119 -17.81 -20.82 -22.88
N VAL A 120 -17.20 -19.68 -23.20
CA VAL A 120 -16.39 -18.93 -22.24
C VAL A 120 -17.30 -18.40 -21.15
N ASN A 121 -17.06 -18.82 -19.91
CA ASN A 121 -17.92 -18.55 -18.77
C ASN A 121 -17.42 -17.35 -17.95
N SER A 122 -16.09 -17.20 -17.81
CA SER A 122 -15.50 -16.05 -17.17
C SER A 122 -14.12 -15.72 -17.76
N ILE A 123 -13.72 -14.46 -17.61
CA ILE A 123 -12.38 -13.96 -17.89
C ILE A 123 -11.90 -13.25 -16.63
N THR A 124 -10.84 -13.78 -16.02
CA THR A 124 -10.26 -13.24 -14.80
C THR A 124 -8.94 -12.52 -15.13
N LEU A 125 -8.84 -11.23 -14.77
CA LEU A 125 -7.58 -10.50 -14.85
C LEU A 125 -6.56 -11.10 -13.88
N THR A 126 -5.39 -11.42 -14.39
CA THR A 126 -4.23 -11.84 -13.57
C THR A 126 -3.28 -10.68 -13.33
N ASN A 127 -3.28 -9.69 -14.23
CA ASN A 127 -2.62 -8.41 -14.07
C ASN A 127 -3.46 -7.35 -14.80
N ALA A 128 -3.79 -6.26 -14.10
CA ALA A 128 -4.57 -5.16 -14.71
C ALA A 128 -3.75 -4.31 -15.69
N GLY A 129 -2.43 -4.43 -15.65
CA GLY A 129 -1.53 -3.55 -16.39
C GLY A 129 -1.55 -2.10 -15.86
N ALA A 130 -0.85 -1.21 -16.56
CA ALA A 130 -0.81 0.22 -16.24
C ALA A 130 -0.51 1.03 -17.49
N GLY A 131 -0.85 2.34 -17.45
CA GLY A 131 -0.55 3.26 -18.53
C GLY A 131 -1.51 3.23 -19.72
N TYR A 132 -2.61 2.50 -19.64
CA TYR A 132 -3.67 2.55 -20.65
C TYR A 132 -4.42 3.89 -20.58
N THR A 133 -4.51 4.57 -21.70
CA THR A 133 -5.27 5.84 -21.83
C THR A 133 -6.68 5.63 -22.40
N SER A 134 -6.93 4.46 -22.98
CA SER A 134 -8.25 3.99 -23.44
C SER A 134 -8.37 2.49 -23.19
N PRO A 135 -9.61 1.93 -23.10
CA PRO A 135 -9.80 0.51 -22.91
C PRO A 135 -9.12 -0.29 -24.03
N PRO A 136 -8.19 -1.22 -23.70
CA PRO A 136 -7.52 -2.02 -24.71
C PRO A 136 -8.50 -3.05 -25.34
N SER A 137 -8.31 -3.37 -26.61
CA SER A 137 -9.08 -4.45 -27.23
C SER A 137 -8.75 -5.81 -26.60
N VAL A 138 -9.76 -6.66 -26.47
CA VAL A 138 -9.65 -8.03 -25.96
C VAL A 138 -9.94 -8.99 -27.10
N THR A 139 -9.02 -9.88 -27.40
CA THR A 139 -9.16 -10.90 -28.42
C THR A 139 -9.11 -12.29 -27.77
N ILE A 140 -10.08 -13.14 -28.07
CA ILE A 140 -10.19 -14.52 -27.57
C ILE A 140 -9.86 -15.48 -28.70
N THR A 141 -8.82 -16.31 -28.54
CA THR A 141 -8.32 -17.19 -29.60
C THR A 141 -8.05 -18.59 -29.06
N GLY A 142 -8.21 -19.61 -29.94
CA GLY A 142 -7.98 -21.01 -29.58
C GLY A 142 -9.14 -21.63 -28.80
N GLY A 143 -8.88 -22.71 -28.08
CA GLY A 143 -9.88 -23.47 -27.30
C GLY A 143 -10.91 -24.22 -28.10
N GLY A 144 -10.77 -24.32 -29.45
CA GLY A 144 -11.66 -25.07 -30.35
C GLY A 144 -12.99 -24.39 -30.65
N GLY A 145 -13.37 -23.35 -29.95
CA GLY A 145 -14.64 -22.62 -30.11
C GLY A 145 -14.55 -21.37 -31.00
N THR A 146 -15.69 -20.72 -31.19
CA THR A 146 -15.85 -19.53 -32.03
C THR A 146 -16.78 -18.50 -31.40
N ASN A 147 -16.69 -17.24 -31.87
CA ASN A 147 -17.61 -16.14 -31.53
C ASN A 147 -17.61 -15.71 -30.07
N ALA A 148 -16.63 -16.10 -29.27
CA ALA A 148 -16.47 -15.44 -27.96
C ALA A 148 -15.95 -14.00 -28.13
N ASN A 149 -16.59 -13.06 -27.46
CA ASN A 149 -16.22 -11.66 -27.46
C ASN A 149 -16.24 -11.12 -26.05
N ALA A 150 -15.26 -10.25 -25.77
CA ALA A 150 -15.18 -9.53 -24.51
C ALA A 150 -14.74 -8.10 -24.73
N ILE A 151 -15.10 -7.23 -23.81
CA ILE A 151 -14.67 -5.84 -23.79
C ILE A 151 -13.95 -5.56 -22.46
N SER A 152 -12.97 -4.67 -22.51
CA SER A 152 -12.31 -4.12 -21.34
C SER A 152 -12.93 -2.79 -20.93
N SER A 153 -12.75 -2.41 -19.67
CA SER A 153 -13.00 -1.06 -19.18
C SER A 153 -11.77 -0.57 -18.42
N LEU A 154 -11.52 0.73 -18.43
CA LEU A 154 -10.57 1.34 -17.52
C LEU A 154 -11.27 1.68 -16.21
N ILE A 155 -10.57 1.46 -15.11
CA ILE A 155 -10.92 2.06 -13.82
C ILE A 155 -10.26 3.43 -13.82
N THR A 156 -11.06 4.47 -14.04
CA THR A 156 -10.57 5.85 -14.00
C THR A 156 -11.20 6.56 -12.82
N PHE A 157 -10.35 7.09 -11.98
CA PHE A 157 -10.73 7.94 -10.85
C PHE A 157 -10.29 9.40 -11.08
N ALA A 158 -9.98 9.74 -12.34
CA ALA A 158 -9.62 11.11 -12.69
C ALA A 158 -10.83 12.05 -12.49
N THR A 159 -10.56 13.25 -12.01
CA THR A 159 -11.58 14.29 -11.80
C THR A 159 -12.28 14.61 -13.12
N GLY A 160 -13.61 14.75 -13.10
CA GLY A 160 -14.41 15.08 -14.27
C GLY A 160 -14.71 13.91 -15.20
N THR A 161 -14.47 12.67 -14.78
CA THR A 161 -14.90 11.44 -15.49
C THR A 161 -16.24 10.94 -14.97
N VAL A 162 -16.92 10.10 -15.75
CA VAL A 162 -18.25 9.57 -15.45
C VAL A 162 -18.20 8.05 -15.29
N SER A 163 -18.90 7.53 -14.29
CA SER A 163 -19.31 6.13 -14.16
C SER A 163 -20.83 6.01 -14.20
N ILE A 164 -21.36 4.83 -14.55
CA ILE A 164 -22.80 4.61 -14.70
C ILE A 164 -23.26 3.57 -13.70
N LEU A 165 -24.30 3.92 -12.92
CA LEU A 165 -25.03 3.01 -12.06
C LEU A 165 -26.37 2.69 -12.69
N VAL A 166 -26.62 1.44 -13.06
CA VAL A 166 -27.93 0.97 -13.54
C VAL A 166 -28.87 0.92 -12.34
N THR A 167 -29.93 1.70 -12.39
CA THR A 167 -30.95 1.78 -11.32
C THR A 167 -32.10 0.81 -11.55
N SER A 168 -32.39 0.48 -12.82
CA SER A 168 -33.31 -0.59 -13.23
C SER A 168 -32.81 -1.20 -14.54
N GLY A 169 -32.71 -2.52 -14.58
CA GLY A 169 -32.25 -3.24 -15.79
C GLY A 169 -33.27 -3.28 -16.92
N GLY A 170 -34.51 -2.86 -16.69
CA GLY A 170 -35.60 -3.03 -17.65
C GLY A 170 -35.90 -4.50 -17.92
N ALA A 171 -36.65 -4.77 -18.99
CA ALA A 171 -36.98 -6.14 -19.41
C ALA A 171 -37.30 -6.23 -20.92
N GLY A 172 -37.12 -7.44 -21.45
CA GLY A 172 -37.50 -7.71 -22.84
C GLY A 172 -36.46 -7.33 -23.88
N TYR A 173 -35.23 -7.07 -23.49
CA TYR A 173 -34.14 -6.86 -24.43
C TYR A 173 -33.72 -8.18 -25.08
N THR A 174 -33.76 -8.23 -26.38
CA THR A 174 -33.26 -9.38 -27.19
C THR A 174 -31.81 -9.19 -27.64
N SER A 175 -31.32 -7.93 -27.62
CA SER A 175 -29.94 -7.56 -27.89
C SER A 175 -29.54 -6.39 -26.97
N ALA A 176 -28.25 -6.23 -26.72
CA ALA A 176 -27.76 -5.16 -25.88
C ALA A 176 -28.16 -3.78 -26.45
N PRO A 177 -28.85 -2.93 -25.66
CA PRO A 177 -29.23 -1.60 -26.11
C PRO A 177 -28.02 -0.70 -26.27
N THR A 178 -28.12 0.29 -27.16
CA THR A 178 -27.11 1.34 -27.24
C THR A 178 -27.23 2.26 -26.03
N VAL A 179 -26.13 2.50 -25.35
CA VAL A 179 -26.05 3.43 -24.23
C VAL A 179 -25.68 4.81 -24.72
N VAL A 180 -26.52 5.79 -24.47
CA VAL A 180 -26.25 7.21 -24.75
C VAL A 180 -25.99 7.93 -23.45
N ILE A 181 -24.79 8.52 -23.29
CA ILE A 181 -24.34 9.21 -22.09
C ILE A 181 -24.15 10.69 -22.41
N GLY A 182 -24.96 11.51 -21.81
CA GLY A 182 -24.98 12.95 -22.03
C GLY A 182 -25.56 13.35 -23.39
N ASN A 183 -26.40 14.38 -23.40
CA ASN A 183 -27.02 14.94 -24.59
C ASN A 183 -26.82 16.46 -24.71
N GLY A 184 -25.81 16.99 -24.01
CA GLY A 184 -25.57 18.43 -23.92
C GLY A 184 -24.12 18.81 -24.14
N SER A 185 -23.78 20.03 -23.83
CA SER A 185 -22.41 20.57 -23.80
C SER A 185 -21.89 20.56 -22.35
N GLY A 186 -20.61 20.62 -22.16
CA GLY A 186 -19.99 20.75 -20.81
C GLY A 186 -19.00 19.64 -20.47
N TRP A 187 -18.49 18.95 -21.48
CA TRP A 187 -17.35 18.03 -21.35
C TRP A 187 -16.26 18.33 -22.36
N THR A 188 -15.05 17.92 -22.08
CA THR A 188 -13.93 17.97 -23.03
C THR A 188 -13.95 16.75 -23.95
N THR A 189 -14.27 15.58 -23.39
CA THR A 189 -14.42 14.30 -24.10
C THR A 189 -15.69 13.62 -23.61
N GLN A 190 -16.55 13.18 -24.54
CA GLN A 190 -17.81 12.52 -24.21
C GLN A 190 -17.54 11.11 -23.65
N ALA A 191 -18.27 10.75 -22.59
CA ALA A 191 -18.28 9.40 -22.05
C ALA A 191 -19.02 8.44 -22.98
N ALA A 192 -18.57 7.20 -23.06
CA ALA A 192 -19.18 6.11 -23.82
C ALA A 192 -19.16 4.81 -23.00
N GLY A 193 -20.17 3.99 -23.17
CA GLY A 193 -20.29 2.70 -22.48
C GLY A 193 -21.10 1.70 -23.29
N THR A 194 -20.95 0.41 -22.96
CA THR A 194 -21.66 -0.71 -23.55
C THR A 194 -22.51 -1.40 -22.50
N ALA A 195 -23.79 -1.60 -22.79
CA ALA A 195 -24.70 -2.34 -21.92
C ALA A 195 -24.43 -3.85 -22.00
N ILE A 196 -24.45 -4.51 -20.86
CA ILE A 196 -24.40 -5.97 -20.72
C ILE A 196 -25.76 -6.48 -20.31
N LEU A 197 -26.25 -7.50 -21.00
CA LEU A 197 -27.54 -8.14 -20.70
C LEU A 197 -27.35 -9.42 -19.85
N SER A 198 -28.31 -9.61 -18.96
CA SER A 198 -28.52 -10.88 -18.25
C SER A 198 -30.02 -11.15 -18.19
N GLY A 199 -30.47 -12.26 -18.79
CA GLY A 199 -31.88 -12.65 -18.79
C GLY A 199 -32.83 -11.63 -19.45
N GLY A 200 -32.38 -10.89 -20.47
CA GLY A 200 -33.17 -9.88 -21.16
C GLY A 200 -33.30 -8.54 -20.42
N SER A 201 -32.50 -8.33 -19.39
CA SER A 201 -32.38 -7.07 -18.64
C SER A 201 -30.94 -6.56 -18.70
N VAL A 202 -30.74 -5.24 -18.64
CA VAL A 202 -29.42 -4.63 -18.54
C VAL A 202 -28.87 -4.87 -17.13
N SER A 203 -27.83 -5.67 -17.01
CA SER A 203 -27.19 -5.98 -15.71
C SER A 203 -26.19 -4.92 -15.29
N GLN A 204 -25.49 -4.33 -16.27
CA GLN A 204 -24.48 -3.28 -16.03
C GLN A 204 -24.17 -2.51 -17.32
N VAL A 205 -23.51 -1.37 -17.16
CA VAL A 205 -22.87 -0.63 -18.26
C VAL A 205 -21.37 -0.62 -18.03
N ILE A 206 -20.62 -1.17 -18.99
CA ILE A 206 -19.16 -1.11 -18.99
C ILE A 206 -18.74 0.16 -19.73
N MET A 207 -18.02 1.03 -19.03
CA MET A 207 -17.51 2.26 -19.63
C MET A 207 -16.36 1.93 -20.60
N THR A 208 -16.56 2.25 -21.87
CA THR A 208 -15.53 2.14 -22.91
C THR A 208 -14.68 3.41 -23.01
N ASN A 209 -15.27 4.54 -22.64
CA ASN A 209 -14.60 5.82 -22.42
C ASN A 209 -15.29 6.54 -21.25
N PRO A 210 -14.62 6.84 -20.13
CA PRO A 210 -15.24 7.53 -19.00
C PRO A 210 -15.45 9.03 -19.26
N GLY A 211 -14.98 9.54 -20.40
CA GLY A 211 -15.04 10.94 -20.73
C GLY A 211 -14.10 11.79 -19.88
N ASN A 212 -14.18 13.10 -20.04
CA ASN A 212 -13.41 14.07 -19.27
C ASN A 212 -14.08 15.44 -19.30
N GLY A 213 -13.87 16.22 -18.23
CA GLY A 213 -14.33 17.60 -18.14
C GLY A 213 -15.79 17.78 -17.69
N TYR A 214 -16.43 16.70 -17.21
CA TYR A 214 -17.76 16.82 -16.61
C TYR A 214 -17.67 17.56 -15.28
N THR A 215 -18.51 18.56 -15.09
CA THR A 215 -18.52 19.39 -13.87
C THR A 215 -19.75 19.17 -13.00
N ASN A 216 -20.83 18.56 -13.54
CA ASN A 216 -22.06 18.32 -12.82
C ASN A 216 -22.74 17.04 -13.31
N SER A 217 -23.00 16.10 -12.40
CA SER A 217 -23.64 14.81 -12.71
C SER A 217 -25.12 14.95 -13.12
N SER A 218 -25.84 15.97 -12.65
CA SER A 218 -27.25 16.19 -13.02
C SER A 218 -27.43 16.55 -14.49
N ASN A 219 -26.37 17.01 -15.16
CA ASN A 219 -26.38 17.32 -16.59
C ASN A 219 -26.00 16.11 -17.46
N VAL A 220 -25.63 14.97 -16.86
CA VAL A 220 -25.27 13.76 -17.60
C VAL A 220 -26.46 12.81 -17.64
N VAL A 221 -27.27 12.97 -18.66
CA VAL A 221 -28.42 12.08 -18.88
C VAL A 221 -27.92 10.74 -19.47
N VAL A 222 -28.40 9.63 -18.91
CA VAL A 222 -28.12 8.29 -19.42
C VAL A 222 -29.41 7.71 -19.98
N SER A 223 -29.36 7.25 -21.22
CA SER A 223 -30.51 6.61 -21.89
C SER A 223 -30.08 5.35 -22.64
N PHE A 224 -31.03 4.42 -22.73
CA PHE A 224 -30.85 3.17 -23.44
C PHE A 224 -31.78 3.14 -24.64
N THR A 225 -31.22 2.93 -25.84
CA THR A 225 -31.98 2.83 -27.07
C THR A 225 -31.95 1.42 -27.60
N GLY A 226 -33.11 0.80 -27.78
CA GLY A 226 -33.29 -0.59 -28.21
C GLY A 226 -34.71 -1.07 -27.91
N SER A 227 -35.09 -2.21 -28.51
CA SER A 227 -36.42 -2.80 -28.27
C SER A 227 -36.44 -3.44 -26.87
N ALA A 228 -37.32 -2.96 -26.02
CA ALA A 228 -37.55 -3.52 -24.68
C ALA A 228 -39.03 -3.43 -24.32
N THR A 229 -39.53 -4.34 -23.50
CA THR A 229 -40.88 -4.26 -22.91
C THR A 229 -40.93 -3.16 -21.85
N THR A 230 -39.85 -3.07 -21.07
CA THR A 230 -39.64 -1.98 -20.08
C THR A 230 -38.21 -1.45 -20.27
N PRO A 231 -38.03 -0.16 -20.57
CA PRO A 231 -36.71 0.42 -20.73
C PRO A 231 -35.87 0.36 -19.44
N ALA A 232 -34.56 0.15 -19.58
CA ALA A 232 -33.62 0.28 -18.48
C ALA A 232 -33.43 1.75 -18.08
N THR A 233 -33.09 1.98 -16.83
CA THR A 233 -32.74 3.31 -16.30
C THR A 233 -31.39 3.26 -15.58
N ALA A 234 -30.65 4.35 -15.67
CA ALA A 234 -29.36 4.50 -14.98
C ALA A 234 -29.10 5.97 -14.62
N ILE A 235 -28.23 6.17 -13.68
CA ILE A 235 -27.71 7.49 -13.30
C ILE A 235 -26.21 7.56 -13.56
N ALA A 236 -25.76 8.75 -13.93
CA ALA A 236 -24.33 9.05 -14.02
C ALA A 236 -23.79 9.47 -12.66
N ILE A 237 -22.64 8.93 -12.29
CA ILE A 237 -21.87 9.31 -11.10
C ILE A 237 -20.63 10.03 -11.59
N LEU A 238 -20.48 11.30 -11.19
CA LEU A 238 -19.36 12.13 -11.56
C LEU A 238 -18.22 11.98 -10.56
N ASN A 239 -17.04 11.64 -11.05
CA ASN A 239 -15.81 11.63 -10.26
C ASN A 239 -15.24 13.07 -10.19
N SER A 240 -15.68 13.83 -9.21
CA SER A 240 -15.30 15.26 -9.02
C SER A 240 -14.09 15.47 -8.13
N GLN A 241 -13.64 14.43 -7.43
CA GLN A 241 -12.54 14.49 -6.46
C GLN A 241 -11.38 13.60 -6.91
N PRO A 242 -10.12 14.01 -6.66
CA PRO A 242 -8.98 13.13 -6.93
C PRO A 242 -8.98 11.92 -5.99
N ILE A 243 -8.29 10.86 -6.40
CA ILE A 243 -7.92 9.78 -5.47
C ILE A 243 -6.96 10.38 -4.44
N VAL A 244 -7.23 10.08 -3.19
CA VAL A 244 -6.43 10.53 -2.05
C VAL A 244 -5.44 9.44 -1.66
N ASP A 245 -5.91 8.19 -1.57
CA ASP A 245 -5.10 7.08 -1.08
C ASP A 245 -5.63 5.72 -1.55
N VAL A 246 -4.76 4.72 -1.51
CA VAL A 246 -5.06 3.33 -1.85
C VAL A 246 -4.49 2.41 -0.78
N ALA A 247 -5.30 1.48 -0.28
CA ALA A 247 -4.89 0.51 0.71
C ALA A 247 -5.30 -0.91 0.32
N THR A 248 -4.58 -1.90 0.83
CA THR A 248 -4.98 -3.31 0.75
C THR A 248 -5.47 -3.78 2.11
N PHE A 249 -6.67 -4.35 2.15
CA PHE A 249 -7.24 -4.86 3.39
C PHE A 249 -8.22 -6.00 3.10
N SER A 250 -8.15 -7.07 3.90
CA SER A 250 -9.03 -8.23 3.78
C SER A 250 -9.15 -8.79 2.35
N GLY A 251 -7.99 -8.95 1.67
CA GLY A 251 -7.91 -9.49 0.30
C GLY A 251 -8.48 -8.60 -0.80
N ARG A 252 -8.72 -7.33 -0.53
CA ARG A 252 -9.29 -6.34 -1.45
C ARG A 252 -8.41 -5.12 -1.60
N THR A 253 -8.56 -4.42 -2.72
CA THR A 253 -8.05 -3.07 -2.91
C THR A 253 -9.12 -2.07 -2.49
N TRP A 254 -8.75 -1.11 -1.66
CA TRP A 254 -9.60 -0.02 -1.19
C TRP A 254 -9.05 1.29 -1.72
N ILE A 255 -9.92 2.14 -2.25
CA ILE A 255 -9.55 3.41 -2.88
C ILE A 255 -10.39 4.52 -2.24
N ALA A 256 -9.72 5.55 -1.73
CA ALA A 256 -10.38 6.74 -1.20
C ALA A 256 -10.47 7.85 -2.24
N GLN A 257 -11.65 8.39 -2.43
CA GLN A 257 -11.92 9.53 -3.31
C GLN A 257 -12.97 10.45 -2.69
N GLY A 258 -12.56 11.66 -2.36
CA GLY A 258 -13.42 12.58 -1.62
C GLY A 258 -13.85 11.99 -0.29
N ARG A 259 -15.14 11.72 -0.13
CA ARG A 259 -15.73 11.08 1.06
C ARG A 259 -16.11 9.62 0.83
N THR A 260 -15.84 9.10 -0.35
CA THR A 260 -16.23 7.74 -0.75
C THR A 260 -15.04 6.82 -0.75
N VAL A 261 -15.22 5.65 -0.16
CA VAL A 261 -14.30 4.53 -0.23
C VAL A 261 -14.87 3.49 -1.18
N TYR A 262 -14.14 3.18 -2.20
CA TYR A 262 -14.44 2.09 -3.15
C TYR A 262 -13.66 0.85 -2.73
N TYR A 263 -14.23 -0.33 -2.91
CA TYR A 263 -13.55 -1.59 -2.63
C TYR A 263 -13.75 -2.60 -3.76
N SER A 264 -12.69 -3.33 -4.05
CA SER A 264 -12.70 -4.36 -5.08
C SER A 264 -13.44 -5.62 -4.63
N ALA A 265 -13.71 -6.51 -5.58
CA ALA A 265 -14.22 -7.84 -5.28
C ALA A 265 -13.23 -8.66 -4.43
N SER A 266 -13.76 -9.62 -3.66
CA SER A 266 -12.95 -10.51 -2.80
C SER A 266 -12.05 -11.47 -3.59
N THR A 267 -12.40 -11.75 -4.83
CA THR A 267 -11.68 -12.69 -5.71
C THR A 267 -10.71 -12.01 -6.67
N SER A 268 -10.82 -10.69 -6.82
CA SER A 268 -9.96 -9.91 -7.72
C SER A 268 -9.72 -8.51 -7.18
N PRO A 269 -8.47 -8.14 -6.89
CA PRO A 269 -8.14 -6.82 -6.39
C PRO A 269 -8.34 -5.69 -7.42
N PHE A 270 -8.66 -6.02 -8.67
CA PHE A 270 -8.85 -5.10 -9.78
C PHE A 270 -10.31 -5.03 -10.26
N ASP A 271 -11.20 -5.84 -9.70
CA ASP A 271 -12.62 -5.85 -10.07
C ASP A 271 -13.43 -4.98 -9.11
N PHE A 272 -13.86 -3.80 -9.57
CA PHE A 272 -14.71 -2.87 -8.86
C PHE A 272 -16.17 -2.88 -9.37
N THR A 273 -16.57 -3.89 -10.15
CA THR A 273 -17.86 -3.92 -10.85
C THR A 273 -18.74 -5.11 -10.47
N SER A 274 -18.16 -6.19 -9.93
CA SER A 274 -18.93 -7.38 -9.55
C SER A 274 -19.72 -7.17 -8.24
N VAL A 275 -20.66 -8.08 -7.96
CA VAL A 275 -21.56 -8.02 -6.78
C VAL A 275 -20.83 -7.88 -5.46
N SER A 276 -19.63 -8.45 -5.34
CA SER A 276 -18.82 -8.35 -4.12
C SER A 276 -17.95 -7.09 -4.04
N ALA A 277 -17.86 -6.31 -5.11
CA ALA A 277 -17.28 -4.97 -5.11
C ALA A 277 -18.33 -3.92 -4.72
N GLY A 278 -17.90 -2.70 -4.42
CA GLY A 278 -18.83 -1.62 -4.11
C GLY A 278 -18.15 -0.36 -3.60
N SER A 279 -18.97 0.49 -2.98
CA SER A 279 -18.50 1.74 -2.36
C SER A 279 -19.32 2.09 -1.13
N LEU A 280 -18.71 2.88 -0.24
CA LEU A 280 -19.38 3.50 0.90
C LEU A 280 -18.98 4.97 0.94
N THR A 281 -19.99 5.85 1.00
CA THR A 281 -19.76 7.27 1.26
C THR A 281 -19.94 7.53 2.75
N LEU A 282 -18.91 8.11 3.37
CA LEU A 282 -18.92 8.48 4.78
C LEU A 282 -19.71 9.79 4.96
N THR A 283 -20.57 9.83 5.97
CA THR A 283 -21.40 11.00 6.30
C THR A 283 -20.64 12.00 7.18
N ASP A 284 -21.11 13.25 7.27
CA ASP A 284 -20.53 14.26 8.14
C ASP A 284 -20.56 13.89 9.62
N GLU A 285 -21.50 13.06 10.03
CA GLU A 285 -21.61 12.57 11.41
C GLU A 285 -20.45 11.61 11.78
N THR A 286 -19.84 10.98 10.80
CA THR A 286 -18.79 9.98 11.01
C THR A 286 -17.41 10.43 10.56
N LEU A 287 -17.34 11.31 9.56
CA LEU A 287 -16.09 11.85 9.03
C LEU A 287 -16.29 13.32 8.64
N HIS A 288 -15.61 14.22 9.28
CA HIS A 288 -15.62 15.62 8.91
C HIS A 288 -14.73 15.87 7.68
N GLY A 289 -15.26 16.57 6.69
CA GLY A 289 -14.56 16.88 5.45
C GLY A 289 -14.32 15.65 4.55
N ASN A 290 -13.26 15.66 3.79
CA ASN A 290 -12.87 14.58 2.90
C ASN A 290 -11.95 13.57 3.61
N ILE A 291 -11.86 12.37 3.06
CA ILE A 291 -10.84 11.39 3.46
C ILE A 291 -9.47 11.98 3.09
N THR A 292 -8.53 11.88 4.00
CA THR A 292 -7.17 12.39 3.84
C THR A 292 -6.14 11.28 3.71
N ALA A 293 -6.41 10.12 4.32
CA ALA A 293 -5.54 8.94 4.24
C ALA A 293 -6.30 7.66 4.59
N MET A 294 -5.75 6.52 4.18
CA MET A 294 -6.15 5.20 4.64
C MET A 294 -4.93 4.40 5.08
N TYR A 295 -5.07 3.60 6.12
CA TYR A 295 -4.00 2.73 6.58
C TYR A 295 -4.53 1.39 7.11
N SER A 296 -4.00 0.29 6.59
CA SER A 296 -4.34 -1.07 7.05
C SER A 296 -3.34 -1.52 8.11
N ALA A 297 -3.82 -1.78 9.32
CA ALA A 297 -3.01 -2.28 10.42
C ALA A 297 -3.86 -3.09 11.40
N ASN A 298 -3.27 -4.10 12.06
CA ASN A 298 -3.89 -4.87 13.15
C ASN A 298 -5.27 -5.44 12.81
N ASN A 299 -5.49 -5.88 11.57
CA ASN A 299 -6.75 -6.38 11.05
C ASN A 299 -7.88 -5.33 10.99
N PHE A 300 -7.51 -4.06 10.89
CA PHE A 300 -8.42 -2.92 10.68
C PHE A 300 -7.97 -2.10 9.47
N LEU A 301 -8.93 -1.49 8.79
CA LEU A 301 -8.66 -0.41 7.83
C LEU A 301 -9.06 0.91 8.48
N TYR A 302 -8.09 1.71 8.84
CA TYR A 302 -8.28 3.05 9.39
C TYR A 302 -8.46 4.05 8.26
N ILE A 303 -9.44 4.91 8.39
CA ILE A 303 -9.79 5.97 7.43
C ILE A 303 -9.70 7.29 8.17
N PHE A 304 -8.78 8.11 7.74
CA PHE A 304 -8.50 9.41 8.34
C PHE A 304 -9.24 10.51 7.59
N GLY A 305 -9.83 11.43 8.33
CA GLY A 305 -10.25 12.75 7.91
C GLY A 305 -9.35 13.82 8.52
N ASP A 306 -9.69 15.07 8.31
CA ASP A 306 -8.93 16.21 8.84
C ASP A 306 -8.79 16.16 10.37
N ASP A 307 -9.89 15.86 11.06
CA ASP A 307 -10.03 15.84 12.51
C ASP A 307 -10.80 14.62 13.03
N SER A 308 -10.93 13.57 12.22
CA SER A 308 -11.71 12.38 12.57
C SER A 308 -11.04 11.11 12.05
N ILE A 309 -11.35 9.99 12.68
CA ILE A 309 -10.86 8.66 12.30
C ILE A 309 -12.01 7.66 12.37
N ASN A 310 -12.22 6.96 11.26
CA ASN A 310 -13.11 5.81 11.18
C ASN A 310 -12.30 4.52 11.03
N VAL A 311 -12.89 3.41 11.40
CA VAL A 311 -12.30 2.08 11.23
C VAL A 311 -13.28 1.13 10.54
N PHE A 312 -12.81 0.44 9.51
CA PHE A 312 -13.52 -0.68 8.90
C PHE A 312 -12.96 -1.99 9.42
N SER A 313 -13.87 -2.86 9.82
CA SER A 313 -13.55 -4.19 10.36
C SER A 313 -14.60 -5.20 9.92
N ASP A 314 -14.37 -6.49 10.24
CA ASP A 314 -15.32 -7.58 10.00
C ASP A 314 -15.79 -7.67 8.53
N VAL A 315 -14.86 -7.53 7.60
CA VAL A 315 -15.16 -7.60 6.16
C VAL A 315 -15.46 -9.04 5.76
N ARG A 316 -16.68 -9.29 5.31
CA ARG A 316 -17.17 -10.62 4.90
C ARG A 316 -18.04 -10.54 3.66
N VAL A 317 -18.21 -11.68 2.99
CA VAL A 317 -19.10 -11.82 1.85
C VAL A 317 -20.31 -12.63 2.28
N THR A 318 -21.52 -12.15 1.95
CA THR A 318 -22.78 -12.86 2.21
C THR A 318 -22.95 -14.04 1.28
N SER A 319 -23.94 -14.90 1.56
CA SER A 319 -24.35 -16.00 0.65
C SER A 319 -24.84 -15.50 -0.72
N THR A 320 -25.27 -14.24 -0.80
CA THR A 320 -25.68 -13.59 -2.07
C THR A 320 -24.53 -12.92 -2.80
N GLY A 321 -23.30 -13.00 -2.26
CA GLY A 321 -22.11 -12.40 -2.85
C GLY A 321 -21.84 -10.94 -2.46
N ALA A 322 -22.74 -10.28 -1.73
CA ALA A 322 -22.56 -8.89 -1.31
C ALA A 322 -21.53 -8.78 -0.17
N THR A 323 -20.80 -7.70 -0.14
CA THR A 323 -19.83 -7.40 0.92
C THR A 323 -20.50 -6.67 2.07
N LEU A 324 -20.24 -7.15 3.28
CA LEU A 324 -20.58 -6.49 4.53
C LEU A 324 -19.32 -6.17 5.32
N PHE A 325 -19.32 -5.07 6.01
CA PHE A 325 -18.28 -4.67 6.97
C PHE A 325 -18.86 -3.73 8.00
N THR A 326 -18.15 -3.60 9.12
CA THR A 326 -18.54 -2.67 10.20
C THR A 326 -17.74 -1.39 10.03
N ASN A 327 -18.44 -0.23 10.04
CA ASN A 327 -17.85 1.10 10.11
C ASN A 327 -18.08 1.68 11.50
N THR A 328 -16.99 2.01 12.20
CA THR A 328 -17.04 2.59 13.54
C THR A 328 -16.22 3.89 13.57
N ASN A 329 -16.80 4.96 14.13
CA ASN A 329 -16.03 6.17 14.41
C ASN A 329 -15.14 5.94 15.65
N VAL A 330 -13.85 6.17 15.50
CA VAL A 330 -12.82 6.02 16.54
C VAL A 330 -12.56 7.34 17.23
N SER A 331 -12.56 8.41 16.47
CA SER A 331 -12.35 9.77 16.97
C SER A 331 -13.12 10.77 16.11
N ALA A 332 -13.79 11.69 16.76
CA ALA A 332 -14.49 12.82 16.14
C ALA A 332 -13.77 14.16 16.36
N SER A 333 -12.54 14.13 16.86
CA SER A 333 -11.78 15.36 17.19
C SER A 333 -10.29 15.24 16.89
N VAL A 334 -9.82 14.08 16.41
CA VAL A 334 -8.41 13.85 16.07
C VAL A 334 -8.35 13.09 14.75
N GLY A 335 -7.72 13.68 13.77
CA GLY A 335 -7.44 13.11 12.45
C GLY A 335 -6.09 13.60 11.94
N THR A 336 -5.81 13.45 10.64
CA THR A 336 -4.59 13.99 10.03
C THR A 336 -4.74 14.24 8.53
N LYS A 337 -4.09 15.29 8.04
CA LYS A 337 -3.85 15.58 6.62
C LYS A 337 -2.50 15.07 6.12
N ARG A 338 -1.72 14.43 6.99
CA ARG A 338 -0.32 14.08 6.75
C ARG A 338 -0.19 12.60 6.41
N THR A 339 -0.62 12.22 5.21
CA THR A 339 -0.68 10.83 4.73
C THR A 339 0.62 10.08 4.90
N TYR A 340 1.76 10.72 4.62
CA TYR A 340 3.08 10.10 4.70
C TYR A 340 3.69 10.08 6.11
N ALA A 341 2.98 10.59 7.10
CA ALA A 341 3.35 10.55 8.52
C ALA A 341 2.50 9.57 9.33
N ILE A 342 1.94 8.55 8.66
CA ILE A 342 1.17 7.46 9.26
C ILE A 342 1.95 6.17 9.07
N PHE A 343 2.32 5.49 10.15
CA PHE A 343 3.05 4.22 10.06
C PHE A 343 2.87 3.39 11.34
N PRO A 344 3.04 2.05 11.27
CA PRO A 344 2.93 1.19 12.44
C PRO A 344 4.11 1.39 13.38
N TYR A 345 3.90 1.20 14.68
CA TYR A 345 4.93 1.14 15.70
C TYR A 345 4.50 0.17 16.79
N PHE A 346 5.13 -0.99 16.87
CA PHE A 346 4.67 -2.13 17.64
C PHE A 346 3.20 -2.48 17.30
N ARG A 347 2.30 -2.42 18.29
CA ARG A 347 0.86 -2.68 18.11
C ARG A 347 0.03 -1.41 17.91
N SER A 348 0.67 -0.25 17.83
CA SER A 348 0.02 1.04 17.59
C SER A 348 0.25 1.51 16.15
N LEU A 349 -0.64 2.38 15.69
CA LEU A 349 -0.43 3.18 14.50
C LEU A 349 -0.06 4.59 14.98
N LEU A 350 1.13 5.06 14.62
CA LEU A 350 1.54 6.43 14.90
C LEU A 350 1.16 7.32 13.74
N PHE A 351 0.73 8.53 14.05
CA PHE A 351 0.47 9.56 13.05
C PHE A 351 0.71 10.95 13.61
N MET A 352 0.98 11.91 12.72
CA MET A 352 1.19 13.31 13.07
C MET A 352 0.11 14.18 12.44
N ASN A 353 -0.37 15.17 13.19
CA ASN A 353 -1.20 16.25 12.67
C ASN A 353 -0.60 17.62 13.06
N ASP A 354 -1.34 18.70 12.79
CA ASP A 354 -0.85 20.06 13.03
C ASP A 354 -0.73 20.41 14.55
N TYR A 355 -1.24 19.56 15.44
CA TYR A 355 -1.29 19.78 16.89
C TYR A 355 -0.44 18.80 17.71
N GLY A 356 0.06 17.76 17.10
CA GLY A 356 0.83 16.75 17.82
C GLY A 356 1.08 15.48 17.06
N ILE A 357 1.79 14.56 17.73
CA ILE A 357 1.97 13.18 17.30
C ILE A 357 1.15 12.31 18.23
N TYR A 358 0.39 11.40 17.63
CA TYR A 358 -0.58 10.55 18.31
C TYR A 358 -0.27 9.08 18.08
N ALA A 359 -0.60 8.27 19.07
CA ALA A 359 -0.66 6.82 18.98
C ALA A 359 -2.12 6.37 18.95
N LEU A 360 -2.45 5.54 17.95
CA LEU A 360 -3.75 4.90 17.81
C LEU A 360 -3.60 3.41 18.14
N VAL A 361 -4.28 2.95 19.18
CA VAL A 361 -4.29 1.55 19.64
C VAL A 361 -5.74 1.06 19.63
N GLY A 362 -6.06 0.16 18.69
CA GLY A 362 -7.45 -0.29 18.51
C GLY A 362 -8.36 0.89 18.16
N SER A 363 -9.21 1.27 19.10
CA SER A 363 -10.16 2.39 18.95
C SER A 363 -9.84 3.60 19.84
N THR A 364 -8.61 3.72 20.34
CA THR A 364 -8.22 4.79 21.27
C THR A 364 -7.06 5.59 20.70
N THR A 365 -7.17 6.92 20.71
CA THR A 365 -6.10 7.84 20.34
C THR A 365 -5.49 8.48 21.59
N SER A 366 -4.17 8.59 21.66
CA SER A 366 -3.46 9.31 22.72
C SER A 366 -2.35 10.16 22.13
N LYS A 367 -2.23 11.40 22.57
CA LYS A 367 -1.11 12.26 22.22
C LYS A 367 0.14 11.77 22.95
N ILE A 368 1.25 11.64 22.23
CA ILE A 368 2.53 11.17 22.77
C ILE A 368 3.62 12.24 22.65
N SER A 369 3.31 13.38 22.03
CA SER A 369 4.27 14.43 21.71
C SER A 369 4.23 15.63 22.67
N ASP A 370 3.59 15.53 23.83
CA ASP A 370 3.53 16.65 24.79
C ASP A 370 4.92 17.28 25.09
N PRO A 371 6.01 16.49 25.21
CA PRO A 371 7.35 17.05 25.37
C PRO A 371 7.85 17.88 24.17
N LEU A 372 7.23 17.73 23.00
CA LEU A 372 7.59 18.44 21.77
C LEU A 372 6.68 19.64 21.45
N ASP A 373 5.70 19.95 22.30
CA ASP A 373 4.71 21.01 22.02
C ASP A 373 5.37 22.36 21.73
N GLY A 374 6.53 22.65 22.34
CA GLY A 374 7.31 23.84 22.05
C GLY A 374 7.89 23.93 20.63
N ILE A 375 7.91 22.82 19.87
CA ILE A 375 8.41 22.80 18.48
C ILE A 375 7.29 23.07 17.48
N PHE A 376 6.07 22.62 17.76
CA PHE A 376 4.93 22.68 16.83
C PHE A 376 4.67 24.07 16.24
N PRO A 377 4.77 25.19 16.98
CA PRO A 377 4.60 26.54 16.43
C PRO A 377 5.64 26.92 15.35
N TYR A 378 6.75 26.23 15.30
CA TYR A 378 7.82 26.48 14.33
C TYR A 378 7.78 25.54 13.12
N ILE A 379 6.91 24.52 13.12
CA ILE A 379 6.80 23.59 12.00
C ILE A 379 6.09 24.28 10.83
N ASP A 380 6.72 24.22 9.67
CA ASP A 380 6.12 24.69 8.42
C ASP A 380 5.38 23.51 7.76
N PHE A 381 4.10 23.43 8.01
CA PHE A 381 3.22 22.40 7.46
C PHE A 381 2.89 22.55 5.96
N THR A 382 3.42 23.57 5.28
CA THR A 382 3.40 23.64 3.81
C THR A 382 4.44 22.71 3.18
N GLN A 383 5.45 22.32 3.96
CA GLN A 383 6.47 21.36 3.57
C GLN A 383 6.03 19.92 3.90
N PRO A 384 6.62 18.92 3.24
CA PRO A 384 6.30 17.52 3.50
C PRO A 384 6.56 17.13 4.97
N VAL A 385 5.57 16.45 5.55
CA VAL A 385 5.71 15.75 6.84
C VAL A 385 5.66 14.26 6.55
N THR A 386 6.71 13.54 6.93
CA THR A 386 6.85 12.12 6.64
C THR A 386 7.34 11.37 7.86
N GLY A 387 7.18 10.06 7.88
CA GLY A 387 7.63 9.29 9.04
C GLY A 387 7.90 7.82 8.72
N GLY A 388 8.50 7.13 9.67
CA GLY A 388 8.79 5.72 9.53
C GLY A 388 9.47 5.13 10.77
N GLN A 389 9.67 3.82 10.73
CA GLN A 389 10.41 3.08 11.74
C GLN A 389 11.87 2.91 11.34
N VAL A 390 12.72 2.79 12.33
CA VAL A 390 14.14 2.44 12.15
C VAL A 390 14.61 1.58 13.32
N LEU A 391 15.41 0.57 13.04
CA LEU A 391 16.08 -0.22 14.07
C LEU A 391 17.46 0.38 14.33
N LEU A 392 17.65 0.99 15.50
CA LEU A 392 18.91 1.59 15.96
C LEU A 392 19.46 0.78 17.14
N ASN A 393 20.63 0.17 17.01
CA ASN A 393 21.25 -0.64 18.06
C ASN A 393 20.30 -1.68 18.67
N ASN A 394 19.54 -2.39 17.81
CA ASN A 394 18.48 -3.34 18.19
C ASN A 394 17.27 -2.74 18.93
N ILE A 395 17.14 -1.42 18.99
CA ILE A 395 15.97 -0.72 19.52
C ILE A 395 15.13 -0.21 18.37
N LEU A 396 13.85 -0.56 18.33
CA LEU A 396 12.93 -0.04 17.34
C LEU A 396 12.53 1.39 17.71
N CYS A 397 12.85 2.34 16.83
CA CYS A 397 12.52 3.75 16.98
C CYS A 397 11.50 4.18 15.94
N ALA A 398 10.69 5.18 16.26
CA ALA A 398 9.83 5.89 15.32
C ALA A 398 10.45 7.25 15.00
N ALA A 399 10.51 7.62 13.73
CA ALA A 399 11.08 8.89 13.29
C ALA A 399 10.06 9.68 12.47
N PHE A 400 9.81 10.92 12.86
CA PHE A 400 9.00 11.89 12.11
C PHE A 400 9.90 12.96 11.54
N ASN A 401 9.81 13.21 10.25
CA ASN A 401 10.61 14.19 9.54
C ASN A 401 9.73 15.37 9.11
N PHE A 402 10.13 16.58 9.48
CA PHE A 402 9.39 17.79 9.17
C PHE A 402 10.33 19.01 9.06
N TYR A 403 9.84 20.05 8.42
CA TYR A 403 10.58 21.31 8.24
C TYR A 403 10.24 22.32 9.35
N VAL A 404 11.26 22.95 9.93
CA VAL A 404 11.09 24.06 10.88
C VAL A 404 11.49 25.38 10.27
N ASN A 405 10.73 26.44 10.54
CA ASN A 405 10.95 27.77 10.01
C ASN A 405 12.21 28.45 10.60
N SER A 406 12.54 29.63 10.09
CA SER A 406 13.76 30.35 10.47
C SER A 406 13.80 30.82 11.93
N SER A 407 12.65 30.87 12.60
CA SER A 407 12.56 31.31 14.00
C SER A 407 12.89 30.20 15.00
N PHE A 408 12.91 28.92 14.55
CA PHE A 408 13.31 27.82 15.41
C PHE A 408 14.82 27.87 15.67
N PRO A 409 15.26 27.89 16.95
CA PRO A 409 16.67 27.97 17.32
C PRO A 409 17.34 26.61 17.07
N LEU A 410 17.71 26.34 15.82
CA LEU A 410 18.60 25.22 15.52
C LEU A 410 20.00 25.58 15.99
N GLY A 411 20.65 24.63 16.67
CA GLY A 411 22.10 24.67 16.86
C GLY A 411 22.82 24.71 15.49
N PRO A 412 24.05 24.29 15.37
CA PRO A 412 24.83 24.33 14.12
C PRO A 412 24.34 23.38 13.03
N ALA A 413 23.04 23.04 12.99
CA ALA A 413 22.47 22.12 12.02
C ALA A 413 22.34 22.76 10.63
N PRO A 414 22.87 22.12 9.59
CA PRO A 414 22.93 22.69 8.24
C PRO A 414 21.58 22.63 7.50
N SER A 415 20.60 21.93 8.01
CA SER A 415 19.29 21.73 7.37
C SER A 415 18.15 22.05 8.33
N ARG A 416 17.07 22.64 7.78
CA ARG A 416 15.83 22.89 8.52
C ARG A 416 14.85 21.72 8.47
N PHE A 417 15.11 20.68 7.70
CA PHE A 417 14.46 19.40 7.87
C PHE A 417 15.08 18.68 9.06
N ILE A 418 14.27 18.48 10.09
CA ILE A 418 14.67 17.81 11.32
C ILE A 418 13.84 16.55 11.53
N GLN A 419 14.37 15.64 12.33
CA GLN A 419 13.69 14.41 12.68
C GLN A 419 13.45 14.35 14.18
N ALA A 420 12.19 14.17 14.58
CA ALA A 420 11.84 13.80 15.94
C ALA A 420 11.83 12.28 16.03
N VAL A 421 12.75 11.73 16.79
CA VAL A 421 12.93 10.28 16.99
C VAL A 421 12.37 9.89 18.36
N PHE A 422 11.47 8.92 18.37
CA PHE A 422 10.79 8.43 19.55
C PHE A 422 11.22 7.00 19.87
N PHE A 423 11.64 6.76 21.12
CA PHE A 423 11.82 5.44 21.68
C PHE A 423 11.72 5.48 23.22
N GLU A 424 11.26 4.41 23.84
CA GLU A 424 11.13 4.29 25.30
C GLU A 424 10.44 5.50 25.97
N LYS A 425 9.40 6.04 25.33
CA LYS A 425 8.66 7.24 25.75
C LYS A 425 9.48 8.53 25.80
N LYS A 426 10.65 8.57 25.18
CA LYS A 426 11.52 9.73 25.06
C LYS A 426 11.59 10.23 23.62
N TRP A 427 11.82 11.52 23.47
CA TRP A 427 11.98 12.17 22.19
C TRP A 427 13.38 12.74 22.01
N PHE A 428 13.91 12.60 20.82
CA PHE A 428 15.20 13.15 20.40
C PHE A 428 15.01 13.87 19.09
N ILE A 429 15.65 15.04 18.96
CA ILE A 429 15.65 15.81 17.72
C ILE A 429 16.99 15.62 17.04
N THR A 430 16.96 15.24 15.79
CA THR A 430 18.15 15.09 14.95
C THR A 430 17.99 15.87 13.65
N SER A 431 19.10 16.25 13.03
CA SER A 431 19.12 16.84 11.69
C SER A 431 20.13 16.09 10.82
N GLN A 432 19.68 15.68 9.65
CA GLN A 432 20.55 15.11 8.63
C GLN A 432 21.06 16.24 7.75
N GLY A 433 22.38 16.39 7.64
CA GLY A 433 23.00 17.52 6.93
C GLY A 433 22.65 17.69 5.45
N ASN A 434 21.96 16.72 4.85
CA ASN A 434 21.67 16.64 3.42
C ASN A 434 20.28 17.19 3.03
N GLY A 435 19.53 17.82 3.93
CA GLY A 435 18.21 18.37 3.62
C GLY A 435 17.18 17.32 3.23
N ILE A 436 17.11 16.23 4.00
CA ILE A 436 16.19 15.11 3.77
C ILE A 436 14.75 15.61 3.90
N ASN A 437 14.00 15.61 2.80
CA ASN A 437 12.62 16.08 2.78
C ASN A 437 11.57 14.96 2.87
N TYR A 438 11.90 13.74 2.46
CA TYR A 438 11.03 12.57 2.60
C TYR A 438 11.77 11.42 3.28
N VAL A 439 11.08 10.72 4.19
CA VAL A 439 11.60 9.49 4.79
C VAL A 439 10.58 8.37 4.68
N THR A 440 11.07 7.14 4.60
CA THR A 440 10.24 5.93 4.61
C THR A 440 11.00 4.73 5.17
N SER A 441 10.28 3.80 5.77
CA SER A 441 10.85 2.55 6.30
C SER A 441 10.89 1.48 5.23
N VAL A 442 12.03 0.79 5.13
CA VAL A 442 12.18 -0.35 4.22
C VAL A 442 12.81 -1.52 4.98
N PRO A 443 12.14 -2.68 5.08
CA PRO A 443 12.75 -3.88 5.64
C PRO A 443 13.73 -4.47 4.63
N VAL A 444 14.99 -4.64 5.04
CA VAL A 444 16.04 -5.26 4.24
C VAL A 444 16.72 -6.32 5.08
N GLY A 445 16.68 -7.59 4.66
CA GLY A 445 17.31 -8.69 5.39
C GLY A 445 16.78 -8.87 6.82
N GLY A 446 15.50 -8.59 7.08
CA GLY A 446 14.88 -8.67 8.40
C GLY A 446 15.16 -7.46 9.31
N VAL A 447 15.92 -6.48 8.84
CA VAL A 447 16.21 -5.24 9.58
C VAL A 447 15.41 -4.08 8.98
N ILE A 448 14.70 -3.34 9.82
CA ILE A 448 13.95 -2.15 9.41
C ILE A 448 14.93 -0.97 9.31
N ASN A 449 15.13 -0.47 8.11
CA ASN A 449 15.98 0.68 7.83
C ASN A 449 15.12 1.89 7.44
N LEU A 450 15.57 3.08 7.84
CA LEU A 450 14.97 4.33 7.38
C LEU A 450 15.76 4.86 6.18
N TYR A 451 15.07 5.11 5.11
CA TYR A 451 15.62 5.76 3.92
C TYR A 451 15.06 7.15 3.79
N GLY A 452 15.88 8.07 3.35
CA GLY A 452 15.50 9.45 3.13
C GLY A 452 15.94 9.94 1.75
N VAL A 453 15.17 10.86 1.18
CA VAL A 453 15.48 11.49 -0.10
C VAL A 453 15.78 12.97 0.11
N ALA A 454 16.91 13.41 -0.46
CA ALA A 454 17.23 14.82 -0.61
C ALA A 454 17.42 15.11 -2.10
N THR A 455 16.57 15.98 -2.65
CA THR A 455 16.55 16.32 -4.09
C THR A 455 16.36 15.05 -4.96
N THR A 456 17.43 14.47 -5.47
CA THR A 456 17.42 13.28 -6.35
C THR A 456 18.21 12.11 -5.79
N VAL A 457 18.75 12.23 -4.58
CA VAL A 457 19.62 11.22 -3.96
C VAL A 457 18.90 10.50 -2.84
N LEU A 458 18.96 9.18 -2.86
CA LEU A 458 18.43 8.31 -1.80
C LEU A 458 19.55 7.98 -0.81
N TYR A 459 19.28 8.24 0.46
CA TYR A 459 20.19 7.95 1.58
C TYR A 459 19.59 6.89 2.50
N ARG A 460 20.41 5.97 2.96
CA ARG A 460 20.07 5.16 4.14
C ARG A 460 20.49 5.94 5.37
N LEU A 461 19.53 6.31 6.19
CA LEU A 461 19.75 7.13 7.37
C LEU A 461 20.27 6.28 8.53
N TYR A 462 21.01 6.90 9.43
CA TYR A 462 21.61 6.25 10.62
C TYR A 462 22.49 5.03 10.32
N ASN A 463 23.14 5.01 9.15
CA ASN A 463 23.88 3.84 8.66
C ASN A 463 25.39 3.89 8.95
N ASN A 464 25.93 5.04 9.33
CA ASN A 464 27.37 5.19 9.56
C ASN A 464 27.68 5.60 11.01
N PRO A 465 27.87 4.65 11.93
CA PRO A 465 28.15 4.94 13.34
C PRO A 465 29.54 5.54 13.59
N THR A 466 30.42 5.53 12.59
CA THR A 466 31.80 6.02 12.70
C THR A 466 31.99 7.45 12.14
N ALA A 467 30.97 8.02 11.49
CA ALA A 467 31.06 9.38 11.01
C ALA A 467 30.97 10.37 12.17
N ASN A 468 31.77 11.42 12.10
CA ASN A 468 31.64 12.55 13.02
C ASN A 468 30.31 13.25 12.76
N VAL A 469 29.48 13.37 13.78
CA VAL A 469 28.16 14.00 13.71
C VAL A 469 28.15 15.17 14.70
N ALA A 470 27.87 16.37 14.21
CA ALA A 470 27.61 17.49 15.09
C ALA A 470 26.37 17.16 15.95
N SER A 471 26.58 17.01 17.24
CA SER A 471 25.53 16.75 18.21
C SER A 471 25.29 17.98 19.08
N TYR A 472 24.02 18.21 19.40
CA TYR A 472 23.58 19.30 20.26
C TYR A 472 22.53 18.77 21.22
N ILE A 473 22.73 18.97 22.50
CA ILE A 473 21.78 18.63 23.55
C ILE A 473 21.61 19.87 24.42
N GLN A 474 20.37 20.28 24.61
CA GLN A 474 20.03 21.34 25.55
C GLN A 474 18.97 20.81 26.50
N THR A 475 19.22 20.91 27.80
CA THR A 475 18.21 20.59 28.81
C THR A 475 17.28 21.77 29.01
N SER A 476 16.06 21.53 29.49
CA SER A 476 15.24 22.61 30.03
C SER A 476 15.92 23.23 31.25
N LEU A 477 15.61 24.51 31.51
CA LEU A 477 16.01 25.14 32.75
C LEU A 477 15.18 24.55 33.91
N ASP A 478 15.85 23.94 34.86
CA ASP A 478 15.24 23.22 36.00
C ASP A 478 15.40 24.04 37.29
N PRO A 479 14.36 24.16 38.12
CA PRO A 479 14.44 24.85 39.42
C PRO A 479 15.30 24.11 40.46
N MET A 480 15.84 22.95 40.15
CA MET A 480 16.68 22.11 41.03
C MET A 480 16.09 21.99 42.47
N GLY A 481 14.79 21.74 42.53
CA GLY A 481 14.04 21.56 43.77
C GLY A 481 13.61 22.85 44.49
N ASP A 482 14.06 24.04 44.09
CA ASP A 482 13.66 25.32 44.67
C ASP A 482 13.50 26.39 43.58
N SER A 483 12.28 26.77 43.26
CA SER A 483 11.94 27.76 42.22
C SER A 483 12.08 29.20 42.69
N ILE A 484 12.40 29.46 43.97
CA ILE A 484 12.40 30.80 44.56
C ILE A 484 13.82 31.32 44.73
N ARG A 485 14.73 30.50 45.23
CA ARG A 485 16.11 30.91 45.52
C ARG A 485 17.00 30.86 44.30
N THR A 486 17.94 31.77 44.22
CA THR A 486 19.02 31.73 43.24
C THR A 486 20.00 30.61 43.60
N LYS A 487 20.44 29.87 42.61
CA LYS A 487 21.45 28.82 42.70
C LYS A 487 22.73 29.27 42.05
N GLN A 488 23.84 28.87 42.61
CA GLN A 488 25.14 28.97 41.96
C GLN A 488 25.57 27.57 41.54
N ALA A 489 25.83 27.39 40.27
CA ALA A 489 26.46 26.19 39.79
C ALA A 489 27.89 26.10 40.29
N LEU A 490 28.26 25.00 40.92
CA LEU A 490 29.62 24.78 41.45
C LEU A 490 30.40 23.88 40.50
N LYS A 491 29.83 22.74 40.15
CA LYS A 491 30.44 21.78 39.23
C LYS A 491 29.39 21.14 38.35
N PHE A 492 29.82 20.75 37.17
CA PHE A 492 29.05 19.81 36.37
C PHE A 492 29.95 18.69 35.88
N GLY A 493 29.35 17.54 35.57
CA GLY A 493 30.03 16.37 35.05
C GLY A 493 29.26 15.71 33.92
N ILE A 494 29.99 15.05 33.05
CA ILE A 494 29.46 14.19 32.03
C ILE A 494 30.00 12.79 32.25
N GLU A 495 29.11 11.84 32.38
CA GLU A 495 29.41 10.42 32.31
C GLU A 495 29.13 9.92 30.91
N ALA A 496 30.13 9.42 30.22
CA ALA A 496 30.01 8.97 28.83
C ALA A 496 30.77 7.67 28.58
N THR A 497 30.26 6.89 27.65
CA THR A 497 30.96 5.76 27.05
C THR A 497 31.41 6.16 25.66
N VAL A 498 32.69 6.03 25.35
CA VAL A 498 33.31 6.46 24.10
C VAL A 498 34.09 5.33 23.47
N ALA A 499 33.94 5.17 22.17
CA ALA A 499 34.71 4.19 21.39
C ALA A 499 36.08 4.74 20.96
N ASN A 500 36.19 6.06 20.77
CA ASN A 500 37.37 6.77 20.29
C ASN A 500 37.56 8.07 21.08
N ALA A 501 38.53 8.89 20.70
CA ALA A 501 38.67 10.24 21.23
C ALA A 501 37.36 11.05 21.01
N ALA A 502 36.81 11.57 22.09
CA ALA A 502 35.62 12.42 22.06
C ALA A 502 35.89 13.73 22.79
N THR A 503 35.34 14.80 22.23
CA THR A 503 35.39 16.13 22.79
C THR A 503 33.97 16.69 22.92
N PHE A 504 33.65 17.18 24.11
CA PHE A 504 32.39 17.82 24.42
C PHE A 504 32.62 19.28 24.79
N VAL A 505 31.84 20.18 24.22
CA VAL A 505 31.81 21.59 24.65
C VAL A 505 30.49 21.81 25.37
N VAL A 506 30.58 22.26 26.62
CA VAL A 506 29.39 22.41 27.48
C VAL A 506 29.31 23.83 28.01
N THR A 507 28.11 24.39 28.02
CA THR A 507 27.76 25.60 28.75
C THR A 507 26.75 25.28 29.84
N VAL A 508 26.81 25.97 30.94
CA VAL A 508 25.75 25.96 31.95
C VAL A 508 24.84 27.15 31.68
N ASP A 509 23.57 26.87 31.52
CA ASP A 509 22.56 27.84 31.11
C ASP A 509 21.70 28.27 32.32
N SER A 510 21.24 29.50 32.31
CA SER A 510 20.27 30.05 33.27
C SER A 510 19.33 31.02 32.57
N GLU A 511 18.30 31.51 33.25
CA GLU A 511 17.41 32.54 32.74
C GLU A 511 18.14 33.89 32.45
N SER A 512 19.33 34.06 32.96
CA SER A 512 20.15 35.26 32.73
C SER A 512 21.19 35.12 31.62
N GLY A 513 21.31 33.92 31.03
CA GLY A 513 22.26 33.60 29.96
C GLY A 513 23.07 32.34 30.22
N SER A 514 24.10 32.13 29.43
CA SER A 514 24.95 30.94 29.48
C SER A 514 26.35 31.29 30.00
N SER A 515 26.98 30.32 30.67
CA SER A 515 28.39 30.44 31.07
C SER A 515 29.33 30.44 29.85
N PRO A 516 30.59 30.83 30.01
CA PRO A 516 31.62 30.50 29.02
C PRO A 516 31.64 28.98 28.72
N PRO A 517 32.03 28.59 27.51
CA PRO A 517 32.07 27.17 27.15
C PRO A 517 33.21 26.44 27.84
N TYR A 518 32.92 25.27 28.38
CA TYR A 518 33.89 24.33 28.95
C TYR A 518 34.15 23.19 27.97
N THR A 519 35.43 22.93 27.66
CA THR A 519 35.79 21.81 26.77
C THR A 519 36.25 20.63 27.61
N LEU A 520 35.55 19.53 27.46
CA LEU A 520 35.85 18.25 28.10
C LEU A 520 36.28 17.25 27.04
N SER A 521 37.40 16.55 27.24
CA SER A 521 37.91 15.57 26.29
C SER A 521 38.57 14.39 27.01
N ASN A 522 38.42 13.20 26.47
CA ASN A 522 39.19 12.04 26.89
C ASN A 522 40.52 11.89 26.12
N SER A 523 40.84 12.82 25.24
CA SER A 523 42.12 12.83 24.52
C SER A 523 43.24 13.40 25.39
N VAL A 524 44.40 12.74 25.39
CA VAL A 524 45.64 13.24 26.01
C VAL A 524 46.39 14.01 24.95
N ILE A 525 46.47 15.31 25.11
CA ILE A 525 47.25 16.18 24.22
C ILE A 525 48.56 16.52 24.89
N TRP A 526 49.65 16.21 24.22
CA TRP A 526 50.99 16.61 24.63
C TRP A 526 51.29 18.00 24.06
N VAL A 527 51.75 18.90 24.88
CA VAL A 527 52.15 20.26 24.47
C VAL A 527 53.58 20.55 24.83
N ASN A 528 54.28 21.28 23.99
CA ASN A 528 55.62 21.78 24.30
C ASN A 528 55.55 22.94 25.29
N ARG A 529 56.70 23.47 25.70
CA ARG A 529 56.82 24.57 26.67
C ARG A 529 56.16 25.86 26.19
N SER A 530 55.94 26.01 24.88
CA SER A 530 55.23 27.18 24.31
C SER A 530 53.73 26.93 24.13
N GLY A 531 53.18 25.80 24.59
CA GLY A 531 51.75 25.47 24.45
C GLY A 531 51.38 24.86 23.09
N ALA A 532 52.30 24.63 22.19
CA ALA A 532 52.04 24.00 20.91
C ALA A 532 51.88 22.48 21.04
N THR A 533 50.85 21.89 20.41
CA THR A 533 50.61 20.44 20.41
C THR A 533 51.78 19.68 19.79
N ILE A 534 52.25 18.63 20.45
CA ILE A 534 53.23 17.70 19.93
C ILE A 534 52.46 16.46 19.42
N PRO A 535 52.29 16.28 18.10
CA PRO A 535 51.63 15.09 17.58
C PRO A 535 52.51 13.86 17.74
N TRP A 536 51.95 12.79 18.23
CA TRP A 536 52.58 11.46 18.13
C TRP A 536 52.20 10.85 16.78
N ILE A 537 53.22 10.43 16.03
CA ILE A 537 53.04 9.84 14.70
C ILE A 537 53.61 8.43 14.67
N ASN A 538 52.98 7.51 13.95
CA ASN A 538 53.53 6.20 13.68
C ASN A 538 54.57 6.24 12.54
N ASN A 539 55.17 5.10 12.24
CA ASN A 539 56.16 4.98 11.15
C ASN A 539 55.62 5.35 9.76
N SER A 540 54.31 5.46 9.60
CA SER A 540 53.63 5.86 8.38
C SER A 540 53.18 7.31 8.40
N SER A 541 53.69 8.14 9.34
CA SER A 541 53.34 9.55 9.52
C SER A 541 51.86 9.79 9.88
N VAL A 542 51.13 8.79 10.39
CA VAL A 542 49.76 8.92 10.87
C VAL A 542 49.79 9.35 12.32
N VAL A 543 49.01 10.37 12.66
CA VAL A 543 48.85 10.87 14.05
C VAL A 543 48.22 9.76 14.90
N ILE A 544 48.80 9.49 16.04
CA ILE A 544 48.29 8.59 17.06
C ILE A 544 47.62 9.42 18.14
N ASP A 545 46.29 9.30 18.27
CA ASP A 545 45.54 9.91 19.34
C ASP A 545 45.60 9.04 20.60
N TRP A 546 46.08 9.62 21.69
CA TRP A 546 46.07 8.95 22.99
C TRP A 546 44.81 9.31 23.75
N THR A 547 44.11 8.31 24.23
CA THR A 547 42.92 8.48 25.09
C THR A 547 43.23 8.01 26.50
N THR A 548 42.70 8.70 27.50
CA THR A 548 42.88 8.32 28.91
C THR A 548 42.19 7.02 29.24
N GLN A 549 41.11 6.70 28.51
CA GLN A 549 40.31 5.50 28.72
C GLN A 549 39.44 5.22 27.50
N SER A 550 39.49 4.00 26.96
CA SER A 550 38.49 3.50 26.03
C SER A 550 37.33 2.89 26.83
N GLY A 551 36.10 3.27 26.53
CA GLY A 551 34.90 2.83 27.21
C GLY A 551 34.29 3.92 28.05
N TYR A 552 34.16 3.69 29.35
CA TYR A 552 33.51 4.60 30.29
C TYR A 552 34.47 5.70 30.76
N PHE A 553 33.99 6.94 30.82
CA PHE A 553 34.68 8.02 31.51
C PHE A 553 33.71 8.97 32.20
N LEU A 554 34.13 9.50 33.34
CA LEU A 554 33.44 10.56 34.07
C LEU A 554 34.34 11.77 34.08
N TYR A 555 33.85 12.88 33.58
CA TYR A 555 34.59 14.14 33.57
C TYR A 555 33.82 15.21 34.37
N LYS A 556 34.48 15.83 35.34
CA LYS A 556 33.91 16.92 36.13
C LYS A 556 34.75 18.18 35.99
N THR A 557 34.11 19.34 35.91
CA THR A 557 34.76 20.64 35.88
C THR A 557 33.99 21.63 36.75
N ASP A 558 34.68 22.66 37.20
CA ASP A 558 34.04 23.76 37.92
C ASP A 558 33.16 24.58 36.98
N ALA A 559 32.00 24.99 37.45
CA ALA A 559 31.05 25.78 36.71
C ALA A 559 30.85 27.13 37.39
N GLN A 560 30.72 28.19 36.62
CA GLN A 560 30.49 29.55 37.14
C GLN A 560 29.24 30.13 36.45
N GLN A 561 28.07 29.73 36.93
CA GLN A 561 26.80 30.29 36.48
C GLN A 561 25.84 30.38 37.67
N TYR A 562 24.95 31.35 37.63
CA TYR A 562 23.92 31.50 38.64
C TYR A 562 22.57 31.85 38.01
N GLY A 563 21.51 31.44 38.65
CA GLY A 563 20.12 31.67 38.24
C GLY A 563 19.13 30.98 39.15
N LYS A 564 17.85 31.28 39.00
CA LYS A 564 16.78 30.54 39.69
C LYS A 564 16.57 29.18 39.06
N TYR A 565 16.82 29.08 37.77
CA TYR A 565 16.72 27.88 36.96
C TYR A 565 18.07 27.64 36.30
N LEU A 566 18.51 26.41 36.32
CA LEU A 566 19.76 25.99 35.72
C LEU A 566 19.53 24.87 34.72
N GLY A 567 20.26 24.87 33.65
CA GLY A 567 20.29 23.86 32.63
C GLY A 567 21.68 23.74 32.02
N LEU A 568 21.84 22.93 31.01
CA LEU A 568 23.08 22.83 30.27
C LEU A 568 22.83 22.68 28.77
N THR A 569 23.77 23.15 27.99
CA THR A 569 23.87 22.90 26.57
C THR A 569 25.18 22.19 26.28
N GLN A 570 25.12 21.05 25.59
CA GLN A 570 26.29 20.30 25.14
C GLN A 570 26.32 20.27 23.62
N THR A 571 27.50 20.50 23.08
CA THR A 571 27.81 20.26 21.69
C THR A 571 29.00 19.30 21.56
N SER A 572 29.01 18.47 20.53
CA SER A 572 30.14 17.64 20.18
C SER A 572 30.16 17.42 18.68
N ASN A 573 31.37 17.25 18.13
CA ASN A 573 31.61 16.90 16.73
C ASN A 573 32.32 15.56 16.63
N SER A 574 32.23 14.74 17.66
CA SER A 574 32.87 13.43 17.77
C SER A 574 31.88 12.31 17.36
N ALA A 575 32.42 11.17 16.95
CA ALA A 575 31.67 9.96 16.63
C ALA A 575 31.77 8.92 17.75
N GLY A 576 30.80 8.02 17.81
CA GLY A 576 30.88 6.79 18.60
C GLY A 576 30.91 7.01 20.12
N PHE A 577 30.09 7.91 20.62
CA PHE A 577 29.91 8.12 22.06
C PHE A 577 28.45 7.92 22.50
N VAL A 578 28.27 7.60 23.78
CA VAL A 578 26.97 7.56 24.45
C VAL A 578 27.13 8.36 25.74
N VAL A 579 26.33 9.39 25.92
CA VAL A 579 26.23 10.11 27.20
C VAL A 579 25.26 9.34 28.11
N ASN A 580 25.75 8.86 29.24
CA ASN A 580 24.97 8.07 30.19
C ASN A 580 24.25 8.99 31.18
N THR A 581 24.96 10.00 31.72
CA THR A 581 24.44 10.88 32.75
C THR A 581 25.09 12.25 32.69
N TYR A 582 24.36 13.27 33.14
CA TYR A 582 24.89 14.56 33.53
C TYR A 582 24.79 14.73 35.05
N GLU A 583 25.90 15.10 35.68
CA GLU A 583 25.92 15.43 37.09
C GLU A 583 25.98 16.93 37.25
N PHE A 584 25.23 17.48 38.21
CA PHE A 584 25.16 18.89 38.48
C PHE A 584 25.26 19.14 39.98
N GLU A 585 26.28 19.89 40.41
CA GLU A 585 26.48 20.33 41.80
C GLU A 585 26.19 21.82 41.88
N HIS A 586 25.30 22.22 42.78
CA HIS A 586 24.90 23.59 42.96
C HIS A 586 24.74 23.95 44.44
N GLU A 587 24.85 25.24 44.75
CA GLU A 587 24.61 25.81 46.07
C GLU A 587 23.44 26.79 46.02
N LEU A 588 22.56 26.70 47.00
CA LEU A 588 21.47 27.66 47.17
C LEU A 588 22.01 28.98 47.75
N ARG A 589 21.78 30.07 47.06
CA ARG A 589 22.13 31.43 47.53
C ARG A 589 20.96 32.08 48.27
N VAL A 590 21.27 33.02 49.12
CA VAL A 590 20.28 33.76 49.91
C VAL A 590 19.38 34.57 48.98
N ARG A 591 18.12 34.67 49.35
CA ARG A 591 17.08 35.43 48.66
C ARG A 591 17.43 36.93 48.70
N PHE A 592 17.59 37.55 47.56
CA PHE A 592 17.55 39.00 47.42
C PHE A 592 16.53 39.40 46.36
#